data_35dc4dc313ab951a8c73be94bc633823
#
_entry.id   35dc4dc313ab951a8c73be94bc633823
#
_cell.length_a   1.000
_cell.length_b   1.000
_cell.length_c   1.000
_cell.angle_alpha   90.00
_cell.angle_beta   90.00
_cell.angle_gamma   90.00
#
_symmetry.space_group_name_H-M   'P 1'
#
loop_
_entity.id
_entity.type
_entity.pdbx_description
1 polymer ?
#
loop_
_entity_poly.entity_id
_entity_poly.type
_entity_poly.pdbx_seq_one_letter_code
_entity_poly.pdbx_strand_id
1 'polypeptide(L)'
;MPKTQSLAKTQQQEVAIVSQEDKDFLGSLFVQESSYQKVSFPRISFVSQDKTETIGTGKNKEIKLITAAGIFFTEKATDEKDENGKSIWDKEEIGDTIEVQIVYERRQLRYYDDAEKKFTSSPIYDSAEEIVPLFCERKEVLRGTPKELQSHFMTKVIRSGKRKGQKTTALEEERILYVIYQGEVYSMNIKGSSLWGHDPIGFLEYKKRCNPAMVITSISSVEKQPGEEVCWNQLSFTALRPANSEEFETVKNTAMMLLNSIKEEKAFFNKENEQSEEDQLAQEEADREFGSFGKK
;
A
#
# COMPACT_ATOMS: atom_id res chain seq x y z
N MET A 1 -49.28 -32.84 -26.45
CA MET A 1 -48.08 -32.59 -25.65
C MET A 1 -47.69 -31.16 -25.83
N PRO A 2 -47.85 -30.25 -24.87
CA PRO A 2 -47.39 -28.86 -24.99
C PRO A 2 -45.92 -28.77 -24.62
N LYS A 3 -45.16 -28.12 -25.49
CA LYS A 3 -43.76 -27.76 -25.24
C LYS A 3 -43.71 -26.61 -24.23
N THR A 4 -43.15 -26.87 -23.07
CA THR A 4 -42.82 -25.87 -22.07
C THR A 4 -41.61 -25.09 -22.57
N GLN A 5 -41.78 -23.85 -23.02
CA GLN A 5 -40.71 -22.90 -23.24
C GLN A 5 -40.28 -22.34 -21.89
N SER A 6 -39.09 -22.74 -21.47
CA SER A 6 -38.36 -22.12 -20.35
C SER A 6 -37.90 -20.74 -20.79
N LEU A 7 -38.54 -19.70 -20.27
CA LEU A 7 -38.05 -18.32 -20.32
C LEU A 7 -36.91 -18.20 -19.36
N ALA A 8 -35.68 -18.36 -19.86
CA ALA A 8 -34.50 -17.87 -19.18
C ALA A 8 -34.58 -16.34 -19.16
N LYS A 9 -34.92 -15.76 -18.00
CA LYS A 9 -34.76 -14.36 -17.74
C LYS A 9 -33.26 -14.07 -17.68
N THR A 10 -32.70 -13.62 -18.79
CA THR A 10 -31.41 -12.95 -18.82
C THR A 10 -31.58 -11.65 -18.04
N GLN A 11 -31.11 -11.62 -16.80
CA GLN A 11 -30.88 -10.35 -16.10
C GLN A 11 -29.80 -9.60 -16.90
N GLN A 12 -30.20 -8.67 -17.74
CA GLN A 12 -29.32 -7.66 -18.27
C GLN A 12 -28.85 -6.83 -17.07
N GLN A 13 -27.62 -7.03 -16.63
CA GLN A 13 -26.96 -6.10 -15.72
C GLN A 13 -26.92 -4.74 -16.42
N GLU A 14 -27.57 -3.74 -15.82
CA GLU A 14 -27.42 -2.34 -16.24
C GLU A 14 -25.95 -1.96 -16.06
N VAL A 15 -25.24 -1.88 -17.16
CA VAL A 15 -23.89 -1.31 -17.19
C VAL A 15 -24.05 0.20 -17.05
N ALA A 16 -23.39 0.80 -16.06
CA ALA A 16 -23.40 2.24 -15.87
C ALA A 16 -23.01 2.97 -17.16
N ILE A 17 -23.86 3.87 -17.63
CA ILE A 17 -23.53 4.81 -18.69
C ILE A 17 -22.64 5.88 -18.05
N VAL A 18 -21.33 5.65 -18.07
CA VAL A 18 -20.34 6.53 -17.47
C VAL A 18 -20.01 7.63 -18.47
N SER A 19 -20.14 8.89 -18.05
CA SER A 19 -19.75 10.04 -18.88
C SER A 19 -18.25 9.99 -19.24
N GLN A 20 -17.85 10.66 -20.32
CA GLN A 20 -16.43 10.71 -20.67
C GLN A 20 -15.61 11.45 -19.60
N GLU A 21 -16.18 12.49 -19.01
CA GLU A 21 -15.56 13.25 -17.91
C GLU A 21 -15.30 12.37 -16.67
N ASP A 22 -16.25 11.51 -16.31
CA ASP A 22 -16.09 10.59 -15.20
C ASP A 22 -15.03 9.51 -15.49
N LYS A 23 -14.97 9.03 -16.74
CA LYS A 23 -13.90 8.07 -17.15
C LYS A 23 -12.53 8.71 -17.08
N ASP A 24 -12.41 9.96 -17.56
CA ASP A 24 -11.16 10.71 -17.54
C ASP A 24 -10.75 11.02 -16.09
N PHE A 25 -11.71 11.40 -15.22
CA PHE A 25 -11.47 11.58 -13.79
C PHE A 25 -10.96 10.30 -13.13
N LEU A 26 -11.67 9.18 -13.26
CA LEU A 26 -11.22 7.91 -12.67
C LEU A 26 -9.93 7.39 -13.30
N GLY A 27 -9.70 7.66 -14.58
CA GLY A 27 -8.42 7.38 -15.24
C GLY A 27 -7.27 8.15 -14.62
N SER A 28 -7.51 9.44 -14.31
CA SER A 28 -6.51 10.33 -13.71
C SER A 28 -6.10 9.93 -12.28
N LEU A 29 -6.97 9.24 -11.52
CA LEU A 29 -6.65 8.78 -10.17
C LEU A 29 -5.41 7.87 -10.09
N PHE A 30 -5.08 7.20 -11.20
CA PHE A 30 -3.92 6.30 -11.27
C PHE A 30 -2.70 6.91 -11.98
N VAL A 31 -2.80 8.18 -12.40
CA VAL A 31 -1.77 8.91 -13.16
C VAL A 31 -1.31 10.18 -12.45
N GLN A 32 -2.11 10.71 -11.51
CA GLN A 32 -1.85 12.03 -10.92
C GLN A 32 -0.53 12.13 -10.13
N GLU A 33 0.15 13.23 -10.42
CA GLU A 33 1.38 13.68 -9.77
C GLU A 33 1.04 14.69 -8.67
N SER A 34 1.28 14.36 -7.43
CA SER A 34 1.45 15.35 -6.35
C SER A 34 1.81 14.75 -4.98
N SER A 35 2.38 15.57 -4.13
CA SER A 35 3.18 15.27 -2.94
C SER A 35 2.44 15.03 -1.61
N TYR A 36 2.93 14.16 -0.79
CA TYR A 36 2.73 13.89 0.66
C TYR A 36 1.33 13.69 1.26
N GLN A 37 0.95 12.47 1.83
CA GLN A 37 0.50 12.38 3.23
C GLN A 37 -0.19 11.11 3.75
N LYS A 38 -0.43 11.12 5.08
CA LYS A 38 -0.86 9.97 5.87
C LYS A 38 -2.33 10.13 6.29
N VAL A 39 -3.24 9.57 5.51
CA VAL A 39 -4.62 9.33 5.96
C VAL A 39 -4.66 7.95 6.64
N SER A 40 -5.15 7.89 7.88
CA SER A 40 -5.26 6.63 8.63
C SER A 40 -6.62 6.00 8.34
N PHE A 41 -6.63 4.98 7.48
CA PHE A 41 -7.79 4.12 7.26
C PHE A 41 -7.62 2.78 7.97
N PRO A 42 -8.71 2.09 8.30
CA PRO A 42 -8.66 0.67 8.63
C PRO A 42 -7.93 -0.09 7.52
N ARG A 43 -7.38 -1.23 7.85
CA ARG A 43 -6.49 -1.96 6.94
C ARG A 43 -7.08 -3.31 6.54
N ILE A 44 -6.79 -3.73 5.32
CA ILE A 44 -6.81 -5.13 4.95
C ILE A 44 -5.35 -5.59 4.93
N SER A 45 -5.02 -6.53 5.81
CA SER A 45 -3.70 -7.16 5.87
C SER A 45 -3.76 -8.55 5.25
N PHE A 46 -2.61 -8.97 4.70
CA PHE A 46 -2.44 -10.28 4.07
C PHE A 46 -1.23 -10.99 4.66
N VAL A 47 -1.39 -12.25 5.01
CA VAL A 47 -0.33 -13.09 5.55
C VAL A 47 0.29 -13.91 4.42
N SER A 48 1.46 -13.51 3.95
CA SER A 48 2.14 -14.19 2.83
C SER A 48 2.88 -15.47 3.22
N GLN A 49 3.21 -15.66 4.49
CA GLN A 49 3.88 -16.83 5.03
C GLN A 49 3.29 -17.17 6.39
N ASP A 50 3.36 -18.44 6.77
CA ASP A 50 2.91 -18.88 8.09
C ASP A 50 3.59 -18.09 9.20
N LYS A 51 2.79 -17.58 10.12
CA LYS A 51 3.28 -17.00 11.37
C LYS A 51 3.30 -18.07 12.44
N THR A 52 4.49 -18.37 12.93
CA THR A 52 4.72 -19.39 13.96
C THR A 52 5.36 -18.78 15.19
N GLU A 53 5.07 -19.35 16.34
CA GLU A 53 5.73 -19.04 17.61
C GLU A 53 6.45 -20.29 18.11
N THR A 54 7.65 -20.10 18.64
CA THR A 54 8.39 -21.19 19.29
C THR A 54 8.09 -21.16 20.78
N ILE A 55 7.38 -22.18 21.26
CA ILE A 55 7.04 -22.35 22.68
C ILE A 55 8.03 -23.31 23.30
N GLY A 56 8.52 -22.99 24.51
CA GLY A 56 9.46 -23.81 25.27
C GLY A 56 10.93 -23.48 25.00
N THR A 57 11.82 -24.14 25.75
CA THR A 57 13.27 -23.90 25.72
C THR A 57 14.04 -25.24 25.58
N GLY A 58 15.21 -25.16 24.96
CA GLY A 58 16.12 -26.33 24.82
C GLY A 58 15.56 -27.41 23.89
N LYS A 59 15.53 -28.65 24.35
CA LYS A 59 15.08 -29.83 23.58
C LYS A 59 13.54 -29.92 23.45
N ASN A 60 12.78 -29.14 24.24
CA ASN A 60 11.33 -29.16 24.29
C ASN A 60 10.74 -27.91 23.52
N LYS A 61 11.40 -27.52 22.44
CA LYS A 61 10.87 -26.49 21.57
C LYS A 61 9.77 -27.06 20.69
N GLU A 62 8.59 -26.47 20.78
CA GLU A 62 7.45 -26.72 19.90
C GLU A 62 7.19 -25.51 19.04
N ILE A 63 6.97 -25.73 17.74
CA ILE A 63 6.58 -24.65 16.81
C ILE A 63 5.06 -24.69 16.70
N LYS A 64 4.42 -23.64 17.21
CA LYS A 64 2.96 -23.47 17.12
C LYS A 64 2.63 -22.52 15.96
N LEU A 65 1.73 -22.95 15.08
CA LEU A 65 1.16 -22.09 14.05
C LEU A 65 0.21 -21.07 14.72
N ILE A 66 0.47 -19.78 14.52
CA ILE A 66 -0.40 -18.69 15.01
C ILE A 66 -1.37 -18.26 13.93
N THR A 67 -0.87 -18.08 12.69
CA THR A 67 -1.66 -17.66 11.56
C THR A 67 -1.18 -18.36 10.30
N ALA A 68 -2.10 -19.01 9.60
CA ALA A 68 -1.79 -19.66 8.32
C ALA A 68 -1.51 -18.61 7.24
N ALA A 69 -0.62 -18.97 6.32
CA ALA A 69 -0.37 -18.16 5.12
C ALA A 69 -1.61 -18.14 4.20
N GLY A 70 -1.71 -17.11 3.37
CA GLY A 70 -2.76 -17.02 2.37
C GLY A 70 -4.07 -16.38 2.85
N ILE A 71 -4.14 -15.93 4.09
CA ILE A 71 -5.36 -15.40 4.70
C ILE A 71 -5.33 -13.88 4.77
N PHE A 72 -6.48 -13.26 4.47
CA PHE A 72 -6.73 -11.82 4.65
C PHE A 72 -7.41 -11.56 5.98
N PHE A 73 -7.12 -10.38 6.52
CA PHE A 73 -7.72 -9.86 7.75
C PHE A 73 -8.11 -8.40 7.58
N THR A 74 -9.24 -7.99 8.13
CA THR A 74 -9.50 -6.58 8.42
C THR A 74 -8.82 -6.22 9.76
N GLU A 75 -8.28 -5.02 9.83
CA GLU A 75 -7.64 -4.47 11.04
C GLU A 75 -8.20 -3.06 11.26
N LYS A 76 -8.92 -2.86 12.35
CA LYS A 76 -9.48 -1.56 12.78
C LYS A 76 -8.83 -1.12 14.09
N ALA A 77 -8.38 0.12 14.16
CA ALA A 77 -7.87 0.67 15.41
C ALA A 77 -9.04 0.82 16.40
N THR A 78 -8.86 0.36 17.63
CA THR A 78 -9.78 0.60 18.72
C THR A 78 -9.43 1.91 19.43
N ASP A 79 -10.33 2.42 20.25
CA ASP A 79 -10.05 3.56 21.12
C ASP A 79 -9.13 3.20 22.31
N GLU A 80 -8.91 1.91 22.52
CA GLU A 80 -8.05 1.39 23.57
C GLU A 80 -6.56 1.47 23.19
N LYS A 81 -5.74 1.67 24.19
CA LYS A 81 -4.28 1.69 24.05
C LYS A 81 -3.65 0.61 24.92
N ASP A 82 -2.56 0.04 24.45
CA ASP A 82 -1.75 -0.88 25.21
C ASP A 82 -0.96 -0.15 26.35
N GLU A 83 -0.26 -0.91 27.18
CA GLU A 83 0.57 -0.41 28.29
C GLU A 83 1.64 0.60 27.83
N ASN A 84 2.00 0.60 26.52
CA ASN A 84 2.96 1.50 25.91
C ASN A 84 2.30 2.69 25.20
N GLY A 85 0.98 2.86 25.32
CA GLY A 85 0.21 3.93 24.68
C GLY A 85 -0.03 3.73 23.17
N LYS A 86 0.21 2.54 22.63
CA LYS A 86 -0.07 2.20 21.23
C LYS A 86 -1.52 1.76 21.08
N SER A 87 -2.16 2.15 19.98
CA SER A 87 -3.52 1.71 19.66
C SER A 87 -3.59 0.19 19.52
N ILE A 88 -4.58 -0.40 20.16
CA ILE A 88 -4.96 -1.80 19.99
C ILE A 88 -5.75 -1.91 18.67
N TRP A 89 -5.58 -3.00 17.95
CA TRP A 89 -6.22 -3.23 16.66
C TRP A 89 -7.09 -4.48 16.75
N ASP A 90 -8.38 -4.30 16.50
CA ASP A 90 -9.27 -5.43 16.26
C ASP A 90 -8.93 -6.06 14.92
N LYS A 91 -8.82 -7.38 14.92
CA LYS A 91 -8.44 -8.16 13.77
C LYS A 91 -9.44 -9.26 13.50
N GLU A 92 -10.07 -9.22 12.32
CA GLU A 92 -11.06 -10.20 11.88
C GLU A 92 -10.56 -10.92 10.63
N GLU A 93 -10.61 -12.24 10.63
CA GLU A 93 -10.30 -13.07 9.46
C GLU A 93 -11.42 -13.02 8.43
N ILE A 94 -11.07 -12.77 7.16
CA ILE A 94 -12.02 -12.66 6.05
C ILE A 94 -11.80 -13.69 4.94
N GLY A 95 -10.84 -14.62 5.11
CA GLY A 95 -10.59 -15.73 4.20
C GLY A 95 -9.40 -15.51 3.25
N ASP A 96 -9.33 -16.33 2.21
CA ASP A 96 -8.24 -16.37 1.22
C ASP A 96 -8.53 -15.58 -0.07
N THR A 97 -9.75 -15.08 -0.18
CA THR A 97 -10.23 -14.32 -1.34
C THR A 97 -11.16 -13.21 -0.88
N ILE A 98 -10.97 -12.03 -1.44
CA ILE A 98 -11.82 -10.86 -1.18
C ILE A 98 -12.29 -10.23 -2.49
N GLU A 99 -13.50 -9.69 -2.48
CA GLU A 99 -14.04 -8.89 -3.58
C GLU A 99 -14.06 -7.44 -3.15
N VAL A 100 -13.36 -6.59 -3.91
CA VAL A 100 -13.18 -5.18 -3.59
C VAL A 100 -13.34 -4.32 -4.83
N GLN A 101 -13.57 -3.03 -4.62
CA GLN A 101 -13.41 -2.02 -5.65
C GLN A 101 -12.20 -1.14 -5.29
N ILE A 102 -11.22 -1.08 -6.19
CA ILE A 102 -9.97 -0.34 -5.95
C ILE A 102 -10.19 1.11 -6.38
N VAL A 103 -10.15 2.03 -5.43
CA VAL A 103 -10.46 3.45 -5.64
C VAL A 103 -9.25 4.25 -6.07
N TYR A 104 -8.12 4.04 -5.37
CA TYR A 104 -6.91 4.86 -5.53
C TYR A 104 -5.67 4.06 -5.15
N GLU A 105 -4.50 4.47 -5.67
CA GLU A 105 -3.21 3.91 -5.26
C GLU A 105 -2.21 5.00 -4.90
N ARG A 106 -1.37 4.73 -3.91
CA ARG A 106 -0.22 5.56 -3.54
C ARG A 106 1.02 4.70 -3.38
N ARG A 107 2.18 5.32 -3.23
CA ARG A 107 3.47 4.65 -3.21
C ARG A 107 4.21 4.93 -1.90
N GLN A 108 5.05 3.99 -1.49
CA GLN A 108 5.98 4.18 -0.37
C GLN A 108 7.25 3.37 -0.63
N LEU A 109 8.40 3.91 -0.27
CA LEU A 109 9.65 3.17 -0.22
C LEU A 109 9.87 2.63 1.19
N ARG A 110 10.26 1.36 1.30
CA ARG A 110 10.47 0.70 2.60
C ARG A 110 11.65 -0.26 2.57
N TYR A 111 12.35 -0.31 3.68
CA TYR A 111 13.40 -1.27 3.97
C TYR A 111 13.38 -1.65 5.45
N TYR A 112 13.54 -2.91 5.74
CA TYR A 112 13.74 -3.41 7.08
C TYR A 112 15.11 -4.09 7.19
N ASP A 113 15.93 -3.64 8.13
CA ASP A 113 17.20 -4.24 8.45
C ASP A 113 17.02 -5.30 9.54
N ASP A 114 17.11 -6.57 9.15
CA ASP A 114 16.96 -7.69 10.07
C ASP A 114 18.06 -7.76 11.13
N ALA A 115 19.26 -7.30 10.82
CA ALA A 115 20.40 -7.34 11.73
C ALA A 115 20.30 -6.26 12.80
N GLU A 116 20.00 -5.03 12.40
CA GLU A 116 19.88 -3.89 13.32
C GLU A 116 18.48 -3.70 13.87
N LYS A 117 17.49 -4.46 13.37
CA LYS A 117 16.05 -4.32 13.71
C LYS A 117 15.50 -2.92 13.43
N LYS A 118 16.07 -2.23 12.45
CA LYS A 118 15.70 -0.87 12.08
C LYS A 118 14.84 -0.83 10.85
N PHE A 119 13.94 0.15 10.85
CA PHE A 119 13.02 0.39 9.77
C PHE A 119 13.36 1.70 9.07
N THR A 120 13.54 1.64 7.75
CA THR A 120 13.75 2.82 6.90
C THR A 120 12.59 2.95 5.94
N SER A 121 11.98 4.14 5.86
CA SER A 121 10.85 4.38 4.97
C SER A 121 10.78 5.82 4.49
N SER A 122 10.20 6.00 3.30
CA SER A 122 9.73 7.32 2.86
C SER A 122 8.35 7.60 3.46
N PRO A 123 7.89 8.86 3.42
CA PRO A 123 6.47 9.16 3.45
C PRO A 123 5.75 8.49 2.27
N ILE A 124 4.42 8.54 2.30
CA ILE A 124 3.60 8.11 1.17
C ILE A 124 3.64 9.18 0.09
N TYR A 125 3.87 8.81 -1.17
CA TYR A 125 3.96 9.72 -2.30
C TYR A 125 3.11 9.21 -3.48
N ASP A 126 2.84 10.07 -4.45
CA ASP A 126 1.96 9.77 -5.57
C ASP A 126 2.73 9.65 -6.89
N SER A 127 3.74 10.49 -7.13
CA SER A 127 4.52 10.50 -8.37
C SER A 127 5.91 9.88 -8.23
N ALA A 128 6.41 9.31 -9.31
CA ALA A 128 7.79 8.81 -9.42
C ALA A 128 8.84 9.94 -9.49
N GLU A 129 8.41 11.15 -9.85
CA GLU A 129 9.27 12.34 -10.00
C GLU A 129 9.30 13.20 -8.73
N GLU A 130 8.52 12.82 -7.73
CA GLU A 130 8.44 13.54 -6.46
C GLU A 130 9.71 13.39 -5.66
N ILE A 131 10.22 14.50 -5.09
CA ILE A 131 11.36 14.49 -4.20
C ILE A 131 10.85 14.14 -2.79
N VAL A 132 11.28 13.02 -2.27
CA VAL A 132 10.85 12.52 -0.96
C VAL A 132 12.04 12.28 -0.04
N PRO A 133 11.92 12.55 1.27
CA PRO A 133 12.92 12.17 2.26
C PRO A 133 12.80 10.67 2.58
N LEU A 134 13.88 10.08 3.00
CA LEU A 134 13.97 8.74 3.54
C LEU A 134 14.36 8.83 5.02
N PHE A 135 13.55 8.24 5.89
CA PHE A 135 13.75 8.30 7.33
C PHE A 135 14.15 6.93 7.89
N CYS A 136 15.15 6.92 8.77
CA CYS A 136 15.47 5.82 9.65
C CYS A 136 15.34 6.30 11.10
N GLU A 137 14.50 5.65 11.92
CA GLU A 137 14.26 6.05 13.32
C GLU A 137 13.92 7.55 13.48
N ARG A 138 13.06 8.08 12.62
CA ARG A 138 12.66 9.50 12.54
C ARG A 138 13.75 10.49 12.10
N LYS A 139 14.95 10.01 11.80
CA LYS A 139 16.03 10.85 11.27
C LYS A 139 16.07 10.74 9.75
N GLU A 140 16.09 11.87 9.05
CA GLU A 140 16.30 11.89 7.61
C GLU A 140 17.72 11.40 7.29
N VAL A 141 17.82 10.41 6.41
CA VAL A 141 19.07 9.77 6.01
C VAL A 141 19.43 10.04 4.56
N LEU A 142 18.43 10.32 3.72
CA LEU A 142 18.60 10.58 2.29
C LEU A 142 17.38 11.31 1.75
N ARG A 143 17.54 12.12 0.70
CA ARG A 143 16.44 12.82 0.01
C ARG A 143 16.67 12.76 -1.50
N GLY A 144 15.62 12.57 -2.28
CA GLY A 144 15.68 12.51 -3.73
C GLY A 144 14.42 11.91 -4.32
N THR A 145 14.39 11.75 -5.65
CA THR A 145 13.33 10.99 -6.31
C THR A 145 13.38 9.52 -5.92
N PRO A 146 12.28 8.78 -5.97
CA PRO A 146 12.26 7.35 -5.65
C PRO A 146 13.33 6.52 -6.39
N LYS A 147 13.59 6.85 -7.65
CA LYS A 147 14.61 6.20 -8.45
C LYS A 147 16.04 6.50 -7.96
N GLU A 148 16.32 7.75 -7.63
CA GLU A 148 17.60 8.15 -7.05
C GLU A 148 17.83 7.49 -5.69
N LEU A 149 16.82 7.52 -4.81
CA LEU A 149 16.86 6.85 -3.52
C LEU A 149 17.17 5.36 -3.65
N GLN A 150 16.50 4.66 -4.58
CA GLN A 150 16.74 3.25 -4.85
C GLN A 150 18.15 3.00 -5.42
N SER A 151 18.68 3.92 -6.21
CA SER A 151 20.01 3.76 -6.81
C SER A 151 21.15 4.01 -5.82
N HIS A 152 20.96 4.93 -4.87
CA HIS A 152 21.95 5.28 -3.86
C HIS A 152 21.86 4.44 -2.57
N PHE A 153 20.74 3.72 -2.40
CA PHE A 153 20.56 2.86 -1.23
C PHE A 153 21.37 1.55 -1.36
N MET A 154 21.56 0.86 -0.24
CA MET A 154 22.29 -0.41 -0.22
C MET A 154 21.63 -1.45 -1.15
N THR A 155 22.44 -2.37 -1.66
CA THR A 155 21.98 -3.46 -2.52
C THR A 155 21.87 -4.78 -1.76
N LYS A 156 20.92 -5.61 -2.18
CA LYS A 156 20.78 -7.00 -1.73
C LYS A 156 20.90 -7.97 -2.92
N VAL A 157 21.28 -9.22 -2.63
CA VAL A 157 21.33 -10.28 -3.64
C VAL A 157 19.98 -10.99 -3.69
N ILE A 158 19.45 -11.16 -4.89
CA ILE A 158 18.21 -11.92 -5.12
C ILE A 158 18.48 -13.40 -4.84
N ARG A 159 17.74 -13.99 -3.90
CA ARG A 159 17.99 -15.35 -3.39
C ARG A 159 17.30 -16.45 -4.20
N SER A 160 16.25 -16.11 -4.97
CA SER A 160 15.44 -17.11 -5.71
C SER A 160 14.94 -16.59 -7.04
N GLY A 161 14.36 -17.49 -7.87
CA GLY A 161 13.76 -17.18 -9.16
C GLY A 161 14.78 -16.97 -10.29
N LYS A 162 14.29 -16.53 -11.46
CA LYS A 162 15.09 -16.35 -12.68
C LYS A 162 16.25 -15.34 -12.53
N ARG A 163 16.19 -14.46 -11.55
CA ARG A 163 17.19 -13.42 -11.28
C ARG A 163 18.09 -13.75 -10.08
N LYS A 164 18.11 -15.01 -9.61
CA LYS A 164 18.95 -15.46 -8.50
C LYS A 164 20.41 -15.06 -8.72
N GLY A 165 21.03 -14.49 -7.68
CA GLY A 165 22.42 -14.04 -7.71
C GLY A 165 22.62 -12.59 -8.24
N GLN A 166 21.62 -11.97 -8.86
CA GLN A 166 21.70 -10.58 -9.28
C GLN A 166 21.56 -9.64 -8.07
N LYS A 167 22.24 -8.50 -8.14
CA LYS A 167 22.08 -7.42 -7.16
C LYS A 167 20.88 -6.57 -7.52
N THR A 168 20.13 -6.16 -6.50
CA THR A 168 19.02 -5.20 -6.61
C THR A 168 19.07 -4.26 -5.41
N THR A 169 18.36 -3.13 -5.48
CA THR A 169 18.21 -2.26 -4.30
C THR A 169 17.54 -3.02 -3.16
N ALA A 170 17.97 -2.77 -1.93
CA ALA A 170 17.28 -3.26 -0.75
C ALA A 170 16.00 -2.47 -0.43
N LEU A 171 15.94 -1.21 -0.90
CA LEU A 171 14.80 -0.32 -0.73
C LEU A 171 13.67 -0.73 -1.69
N GLU A 172 12.61 -1.31 -1.15
CA GLU A 172 11.48 -1.82 -1.92
C GLU A 172 10.39 -0.77 -2.07
N GLU A 173 9.79 -0.70 -3.26
CA GLU A 173 8.56 0.06 -3.47
C GLU A 173 7.35 -0.79 -3.08
N GLU A 174 6.49 -0.24 -2.24
CA GLU A 174 5.17 -0.77 -1.92
C GLU A 174 4.09 0.11 -2.55
N ARG A 175 2.95 -0.50 -2.89
CA ARG A 175 1.72 0.22 -3.25
C ARG A 175 0.74 0.13 -2.09
N ILE A 176 0.14 1.26 -1.79
CA ILE A 176 -0.95 1.36 -0.83
C ILE A 176 -2.20 1.54 -1.67
N LEU A 177 -3.02 0.50 -1.71
CA LEU A 177 -4.32 0.54 -2.38
C LEU A 177 -5.38 1.01 -1.38
N TYR A 178 -6.21 1.93 -1.80
CA TYR A 178 -7.44 2.28 -1.10
C TYR A 178 -8.57 1.51 -1.78
N VAL A 179 -9.25 0.68 -1.02
CA VAL A 179 -10.26 -0.23 -1.53
C VAL A 179 -11.56 -0.08 -0.77
N ILE A 180 -12.69 -0.25 -1.45
CA ILE A 180 -14.00 -0.39 -0.82
C ILE A 180 -14.24 -1.89 -0.64
N TYR A 181 -14.44 -2.31 0.60
CA TYR A 181 -14.81 -3.65 1.00
C TYR A 181 -16.02 -3.57 1.92
N GLN A 182 -17.12 -4.26 1.59
CA GLN A 182 -18.38 -4.24 2.35
C GLN A 182 -18.90 -2.81 2.66
N GLY A 183 -18.72 -1.88 1.71
CA GLY A 183 -19.18 -0.49 1.85
C GLY A 183 -18.27 0.43 2.66
N GLU A 184 -17.17 -0.05 3.22
CA GLU A 184 -16.19 0.73 3.96
C GLU A 184 -14.88 0.86 3.21
N VAL A 185 -14.13 1.95 3.46
CA VAL A 185 -12.82 2.21 2.83
C VAL A 185 -11.70 1.64 3.70
N TYR A 186 -10.88 0.82 3.09
CA TYR A 186 -9.69 0.23 3.71
C TYR A 186 -8.43 0.59 2.93
N SER A 187 -7.29 0.60 3.61
CA SER A 187 -5.97 0.62 2.99
C SER A 187 -5.38 -0.78 2.94
N MET A 188 -4.73 -1.14 1.84
CA MET A 188 -4.08 -2.43 1.66
C MET A 188 -2.69 -2.25 1.06
N ASN A 189 -1.65 -2.73 1.74
CA ASN A 189 -0.28 -2.63 1.26
C ASN A 189 0.07 -3.86 0.43
N ILE A 190 0.60 -3.63 -0.76
CA ILE A 190 1.08 -4.68 -1.66
C ILE A 190 2.53 -4.41 -2.10
N LYS A 191 3.31 -5.49 -2.21
CA LYS A 191 4.73 -5.43 -2.57
C LYS A 191 5.21 -6.70 -3.27
N GLY A 192 6.46 -6.69 -3.71
CA GLY A 192 7.13 -7.85 -4.27
C GLY A 192 6.38 -8.48 -5.43
N SER A 193 6.23 -9.80 -5.43
CA SER A 193 5.55 -10.53 -6.50
C SER A 193 4.06 -10.21 -6.64
N SER A 194 3.39 -9.84 -5.55
CA SER A 194 1.99 -9.37 -5.59
C SER A 194 1.83 -8.04 -6.33
N LEU A 195 2.90 -7.24 -6.40
CA LEU A 195 2.94 -6.00 -7.18
C LEU A 195 3.38 -6.23 -8.62
N TRP A 196 4.49 -6.96 -8.85
CA TRP A 196 5.19 -7.08 -10.13
C TRP A 196 4.94 -8.41 -10.87
N GLY A 197 4.23 -9.36 -10.27
CA GLY A 197 4.03 -10.70 -10.82
C GLY A 197 3.28 -10.72 -12.14
N HIS A 198 3.66 -11.65 -13.03
CA HIS A 198 2.95 -11.92 -14.28
C HIS A 198 2.08 -13.17 -14.19
N ASP A 199 2.49 -14.13 -13.37
CA ASP A 199 1.77 -15.37 -13.10
C ASP A 199 2.04 -15.83 -11.67
N PRO A 200 1.01 -15.74 -10.78
CA PRO A 200 -0.28 -15.07 -10.97
C PRO A 200 -0.14 -13.58 -11.26
N ILE A 201 -1.23 -12.98 -11.78
CA ILE A 201 -1.25 -11.58 -12.21
C ILE A 201 -1.17 -10.67 -10.98
N GLY A 202 -0.05 -9.98 -10.82
CA GLY A 202 0.13 -8.93 -9.82
C GLY A 202 -0.55 -7.62 -10.23
N PHE A 203 -0.60 -6.69 -9.29
CA PHE A 203 -1.38 -5.45 -9.44
C PHE A 203 -0.99 -4.60 -10.66
N LEU A 204 0.30 -4.42 -10.93
CA LEU A 204 0.74 -3.58 -12.06
C LEU A 204 0.41 -4.19 -13.43
N GLU A 205 0.44 -5.51 -13.54
CA GLU A 205 0.01 -6.19 -14.76
C GLU A 205 -1.52 -6.17 -14.91
N TYR A 206 -2.25 -6.32 -13.80
CA TYR A 206 -3.70 -6.19 -13.75
C TYR A 206 -4.16 -4.79 -14.21
N LYS A 207 -3.56 -3.73 -13.67
CA LYS A 207 -3.86 -2.33 -14.01
C LYS A 207 -3.67 -1.98 -15.50
N LYS A 208 -2.77 -2.67 -16.20
CA LYS A 208 -2.62 -2.51 -17.66
C LYS A 208 -3.80 -3.08 -18.46
N ARG A 209 -4.54 -4.02 -17.90
CA ARG A 209 -5.64 -4.73 -18.57
C ARG A 209 -7.00 -4.07 -18.38
N CYS A 210 -7.19 -3.38 -17.27
CA CYS A 210 -8.43 -2.68 -16.95
C CYS A 210 -8.17 -1.48 -16.04
N ASN A 211 -9.14 -0.56 -15.96
CA ASN A 211 -9.15 0.45 -14.91
C ASN A 211 -9.74 -0.17 -13.63
N PRO A 212 -8.96 -0.32 -12.56
CA PRO A 212 -9.41 -0.99 -11.33
C PRO A 212 -10.59 -0.28 -10.65
N ALA A 213 -10.74 1.04 -10.83
CA ALA A 213 -11.86 1.80 -10.25
C ALA A 213 -13.21 1.54 -10.94
N MET A 214 -13.20 0.96 -12.14
CA MET A 214 -14.41 0.70 -12.94
C MET A 214 -14.90 -0.74 -12.87
N VAL A 215 -14.27 -1.58 -12.08
CA VAL A 215 -14.58 -3.00 -12.00
C VAL A 215 -14.59 -3.48 -10.55
N ILE A 216 -15.36 -4.49 -10.26
CA ILE A 216 -15.20 -5.27 -9.04
C ILE A 216 -14.05 -6.23 -9.26
N THR A 217 -13.09 -6.20 -8.35
CA THR A 217 -11.84 -6.96 -8.39
C THR A 217 -11.88 -8.07 -7.36
N SER A 218 -11.63 -9.30 -7.80
CA SER A 218 -11.27 -10.38 -6.88
C SER A 218 -9.77 -10.32 -6.63
N ILE A 219 -9.40 -10.31 -5.36
CA ILE A 219 -8.02 -10.48 -4.92
C ILE A 219 -7.94 -11.79 -4.18
N SER A 220 -7.20 -12.74 -4.70
CA SER A 220 -7.05 -14.08 -4.13
C SER A 220 -5.61 -14.40 -3.77
N SER A 221 -5.44 -15.27 -2.80
CA SER A 221 -4.16 -15.84 -2.42
C SER A 221 -3.78 -17.00 -3.33
N VAL A 222 -2.56 -17.01 -3.84
CA VAL A 222 -2.02 -18.11 -4.64
C VAL A 222 -0.68 -18.53 -4.07
N GLU A 223 -0.59 -19.78 -3.65
CA GLU A 223 0.66 -20.36 -3.15
C GLU A 223 1.71 -20.46 -4.26
N LYS A 224 2.93 -20.07 -3.94
CA LYS A 224 4.11 -20.16 -4.81
C LYS A 224 5.19 -20.97 -4.13
N GLN A 225 5.62 -22.02 -4.79
CA GLN A 225 6.69 -22.89 -4.33
C GLN A 225 7.75 -23.03 -5.43
N PRO A 226 8.66 -22.04 -5.59
CA PRO A 226 9.68 -22.07 -6.64
C PRO A 226 10.84 -23.06 -6.36
N GLY A 227 10.81 -23.75 -5.25
CA GLY A 227 11.78 -24.75 -4.80
C GLY A 227 11.28 -25.49 -3.57
N GLU A 228 12.01 -26.51 -3.14
CA GLU A 228 11.57 -27.39 -2.03
C GLU A 228 11.54 -26.68 -0.67
N GLU A 229 12.33 -25.62 -0.49
CA GLU A 229 12.52 -24.97 0.82
C GLU A 229 11.80 -23.64 0.98
N VAL A 230 11.22 -23.08 -0.10
CA VAL A 230 10.66 -21.73 -0.07
C VAL A 230 9.24 -21.74 -0.58
N CYS A 231 8.31 -21.49 0.32
CA CYS A 231 6.89 -21.32 0.02
C CYS A 231 6.43 -19.93 0.48
N TRP A 232 5.65 -19.25 -0.34
CA TRP A 232 4.94 -18.03 0.03
C TRP A 232 3.64 -17.89 -0.75
N ASN A 233 2.73 -17.11 -0.23
CA ASN A 233 1.51 -16.75 -0.93
C ASN A 233 1.67 -15.39 -1.62
N GLN A 234 1.23 -15.33 -2.88
CA GLN A 234 1.21 -14.15 -3.72
C GLN A 234 -0.24 -13.75 -3.98
N LEU A 235 -0.52 -12.45 -4.03
CA LEU A 235 -1.82 -11.96 -4.43
C LEU A 235 -1.98 -12.02 -5.96
N SER A 236 -3.16 -12.45 -6.38
CA SER A 236 -3.63 -12.47 -7.76
C SER A 236 -4.83 -11.57 -7.91
N PHE A 237 -4.85 -10.75 -8.96
CA PHE A 237 -5.90 -9.77 -9.24
C PHE A 237 -6.68 -10.16 -10.48
N THR A 238 -8.00 -10.24 -10.37
CA THR A 238 -8.90 -10.61 -11.46
C THR A 238 -10.12 -9.69 -11.49
N ALA A 239 -10.42 -9.09 -12.65
CA ALA A 239 -11.66 -8.35 -12.83
C ALA A 239 -12.83 -9.35 -12.92
N LEU A 240 -13.80 -9.21 -12.02
CA LEU A 240 -15.00 -10.08 -12.01
C LEU A 240 -16.07 -9.56 -12.95
N ARG A 241 -16.40 -8.28 -12.82
CA ARG A 241 -17.43 -7.62 -13.61
C ARG A 241 -17.24 -6.10 -13.60
N PRO A 242 -17.84 -5.37 -14.54
CA PRO A 242 -17.95 -3.92 -14.45
C PRO A 242 -18.71 -3.50 -13.19
N ALA A 243 -18.35 -2.35 -12.65
CA ALA A 243 -19.11 -1.70 -11.59
C ALA A 243 -20.49 -1.25 -12.13
N ASN A 244 -21.53 -1.41 -11.33
CA ASN A 244 -22.84 -0.83 -11.63
C ASN A 244 -22.85 0.68 -11.30
N SER A 245 -23.97 1.36 -11.60
CA SER A 245 -24.09 2.82 -11.41
C SER A 245 -23.91 3.25 -9.95
N GLU A 246 -24.45 2.51 -8.99
CA GLU A 246 -24.34 2.81 -7.56
C GLU A 246 -22.90 2.61 -7.05
N GLU A 247 -22.26 1.51 -7.43
CA GLU A 247 -20.86 1.22 -7.11
C GLU A 247 -19.93 2.26 -7.72
N PHE A 248 -20.22 2.68 -8.96
CA PHE A 248 -19.46 3.74 -9.63
C PHE A 248 -19.56 5.09 -8.89
N GLU A 249 -20.75 5.52 -8.52
CA GLU A 249 -20.94 6.76 -7.75
C GLU A 249 -20.27 6.67 -6.37
N THR A 250 -20.31 5.52 -5.73
CA THR A 250 -19.61 5.27 -4.46
C THR A 250 -18.10 5.45 -4.61
N VAL A 251 -17.49 4.86 -5.65
CA VAL A 251 -16.06 5.03 -5.94
C VAL A 251 -15.72 6.48 -6.22
N LYS A 252 -16.49 7.17 -7.04
CA LYS A 252 -16.29 8.57 -7.39
C LYS A 252 -16.32 9.47 -6.16
N ASN A 253 -17.32 9.31 -5.31
CA ASN A 253 -17.45 10.07 -4.06
C ASN A 253 -16.30 9.77 -3.09
N THR A 254 -15.93 8.51 -2.93
CA THR A 254 -14.80 8.07 -2.10
C THR A 254 -13.48 8.64 -2.63
N ALA A 255 -13.27 8.60 -3.95
CA ALA A 255 -12.08 9.15 -4.57
C ALA A 255 -11.97 10.67 -4.35
N MET A 256 -13.07 11.41 -4.50
CA MET A 256 -13.09 12.85 -4.21
C MET A 256 -12.79 13.16 -2.74
N MET A 257 -13.37 12.38 -1.81
CA MET A 257 -13.08 12.51 -0.39
C MET A 257 -11.60 12.26 -0.07
N LEU A 258 -11.03 11.18 -0.61
CA LEU A 258 -9.60 10.85 -0.47
C LEU A 258 -8.70 11.96 -0.99
N LEU A 259 -8.96 12.45 -2.20
CA LEU A 259 -8.16 13.52 -2.82
C LEU A 259 -8.24 14.83 -2.04
N ASN A 260 -9.41 15.18 -1.49
CA ASN A 260 -9.57 16.35 -0.65
C ASN A 260 -8.79 16.21 0.67
N SER A 261 -8.92 15.09 1.35
CA SER A 261 -8.14 14.80 2.56
C SER A 261 -6.63 14.87 2.28
N ILE A 262 -6.17 14.29 1.18
CA ILE A 262 -4.77 14.37 0.75
C ILE A 262 -4.34 15.82 0.52
N LYS A 263 -5.15 16.65 -0.13
CA LYS A 263 -4.85 18.07 -0.35
C LYS A 263 -4.74 18.88 0.94
N GLU A 264 -5.67 18.68 1.86
CA GLU A 264 -5.69 19.36 3.17
C GLU A 264 -4.46 19.03 4.00
N GLU A 265 -4.16 17.75 4.05
CA GLU A 265 -2.99 17.26 4.74
C GLU A 265 -1.69 17.84 4.14
N LYS A 266 -1.55 17.93 2.80
CA LYS A 266 -0.42 18.56 2.10
C LYS A 266 -0.26 20.03 2.45
N ALA A 267 -1.37 20.76 2.48
CA ALA A 267 -1.37 22.17 2.84
C ALA A 267 -0.86 22.38 4.27
N PHE A 268 -1.16 21.44 5.17
CA PHE A 268 -0.68 21.47 6.54
C PHE A 268 0.85 21.26 6.63
N PHE A 269 1.39 20.25 5.96
CA PHE A 269 2.84 19.97 5.99
C PHE A 269 3.68 21.02 5.27
N ASN A 270 3.17 21.59 4.20
CA ASN A 270 3.88 22.69 3.55
C ASN A 270 4.03 23.89 4.48
N LYS A 271 3.00 24.22 5.25
CA LYS A 271 3.08 25.28 6.27
C LYS A 271 4.07 24.96 7.40
N GLU A 272 4.09 23.72 7.89
CA GLU A 272 5.06 23.30 8.91
C GLU A 272 6.49 23.35 8.38
N ASN A 273 6.73 22.95 7.12
CA ASN A 273 8.06 23.01 6.51
C ASN A 273 8.51 24.47 6.28
N GLU A 274 7.64 25.35 5.78
CA GLU A 274 7.92 26.77 5.60
C GLU A 274 8.29 27.43 6.94
N GLN A 275 7.53 27.17 8.01
CA GLN A 275 7.85 27.67 9.35
C GLN A 275 9.17 27.12 9.89
N SER A 276 9.46 25.85 9.67
CA SER A 276 10.72 25.24 10.09
C SER A 276 11.93 25.80 9.34
N GLU A 277 11.80 26.13 8.06
CA GLU A 277 12.85 26.78 7.26
C GLU A 277 13.06 28.25 7.70
N GLU A 278 11.99 28.98 7.98
CA GLU A 278 12.06 30.34 8.52
C GLU A 278 12.72 30.38 9.90
N ASP A 279 12.36 29.45 10.80
CA ASP A 279 12.96 29.31 12.12
C ASP A 279 14.47 28.96 12.03
N GLN A 280 14.87 28.10 11.09
CA GLN A 280 16.29 27.76 10.87
C GLN A 280 17.07 28.95 10.32
N LEU A 281 16.51 29.69 9.37
CA LEU A 281 17.14 30.90 8.83
C LEU A 281 17.27 31.98 9.91
N ALA A 282 16.25 32.18 10.74
CA ALA A 282 16.29 33.12 11.87
C ALA A 282 17.39 32.72 12.90
N GLN A 283 17.50 31.39 13.17
CA GLN A 283 18.54 30.87 14.04
C GLN A 283 19.95 31.08 13.46
N GLU A 284 20.14 30.81 12.16
CA GLU A 284 21.43 31.05 11.49
C GLU A 284 21.78 32.53 11.43
N GLU A 285 20.83 33.43 11.24
CA GLU A 285 21.05 34.89 11.31
C GLU A 285 21.42 35.32 12.73
N ALA A 286 20.74 34.84 13.75
CA ALA A 286 21.07 35.10 15.15
C ALA A 286 22.46 34.59 15.48
N ASP A 287 22.85 33.38 15.07
CA ASP A 287 24.18 32.82 15.30
C ASP A 287 25.29 33.63 14.58
N ARG A 288 25.00 34.16 13.38
CA ARG A 288 25.92 35.08 12.66
C ARG A 288 26.08 36.41 13.39
N GLU A 289 25.03 36.99 13.90
CA GLU A 289 25.10 38.25 14.67
C GLU A 289 25.86 38.06 15.99
N PHE A 290 25.55 37.01 16.76
CA PHE A 290 26.22 36.72 18.03
C PHE A 290 27.68 36.22 17.84
N GLY A 291 27.94 35.44 16.77
CA GLY A 291 29.29 34.97 16.46
C GLY A 291 30.26 36.07 16.05
N SER A 292 29.77 37.24 15.63
CA SER A 292 30.59 38.40 15.29
C SER A 292 31.06 39.22 16.50
N PHE A 293 30.44 39.08 17.67
CA PHE A 293 30.81 39.80 18.90
C PHE A 293 31.92 39.12 19.72
N GLY A 294 32.35 37.92 19.38
CA GLY A 294 33.37 37.15 20.11
C GLY A 294 34.82 37.27 19.60
N LYS A 295 35.08 38.11 18.59
CA LYS A 295 36.42 38.34 18.04
C LYS A 295 36.82 39.83 18.12
N LYS A 296 37.11 40.29 19.33
CA LYS A 296 37.91 41.49 19.56
C LYS A 296 38.95 41.20 20.62
#